data_e992a2af9d4eb07de0a4980132d048ed
#
_entry.id   e992a2af9d4eb07de0a4980132d048ed
#
_cell.length_a   1.000
_cell.length_b   1.000
_cell.length_c   1.000
_cell.angle_alpha   90.00
_cell.angle_beta   90.00
_cell.angle_gamma   90.00
#
_symmetry.space_group_name_H-M   'P 1'
#
loop_
_entity.id
_entity.type
_entity.pdbx_description
1 polymer ?
#
loop_
_entity_poly.entity_id
_entity_poly.type
_entity_poly.pdbx_seq_one_letter_code
_entity_poly.pdbx_strand_id
1 'polypeptide(L)'
;LNGKKVNYTENLAAWHPKYRHEYDSVSLDTPSNKSQHIKLSNLDDLCKAAQNIVSIGIGGSFEGPKMLLESIELGNENTNFIFITGSDLSEFIIKTKKLNPNDTIFIVSSKSFKTEETISILKQAISWSGEIDRFIAITANKDEAKKYNLKNIIEFDQEIGGRYSIWSEISALIFSLKKEQFDAFMAGGKQADFD
;
A
#
# COMPACT_ATOMS: atom_id res chain seq x y z
N LEU A 1 -13.94 -9.07 -20.02
CA LEU A 1 -14.01 -9.67 -18.67
C LEU A 1 -15.38 -9.38 -18.07
N ASN A 2 -16.32 -10.32 -18.16
CA ASN A 2 -17.74 -10.11 -17.87
C ASN A 2 -18.09 -10.34 -16.39
N GLY A 3 -17.22 -10.03 -15.45
CA GLY A 3 -17.47 -10.20 -14.02
C GLY A 3 -17.64 -11.66 -13.56
N LYS A 4 -17.21 -12.64 -14.38
CA LYS A 4 -17.25 -14.05 -13.98
C LYS A 4 -16.31 -14.27 -12.80
N LYS A 5 -16.82 -14.96 -11.78
CA LYS A 5 -16.05 -15.34 -10.59
C LYS A 5 -15.07 -16.47 -10.92
N VAL A 6 -13.91 -16.10 -11.44
CA VAL A 6 -12.84 -17.03 -11.85
C VAL A 6 -11.81 -17.29 -10.74
N ASN A 7 -11.80 -16.46 -9.71
CA ASN A 7 -10.99 -16.68 -8.52
C ASN A 7 -11.78 -17.54 -7.53
N TYR A 8 -11.65 -18.86 -7.63
CA TYR A 8 -12.40 -19.81 -6.82
C TYR A 8 -12.10 -19.74 -5.32
N THR A 9 -10.90 -19.32 -4.94
CA THR A 9 -10.51 -19.27 -3.53
C THR A 9 -11.16 -18.12 -2.77
N GLU A 10 -11.45 -17.01 -3.44
CA GLU A 10 -12.07 -15.83 -2.85
C GLU A 10 -13.48 -15.59 -3.38
N ASN A 11 -13.96 -16.42 -4.32
CA ASN A 11 -15.23 -16.28 -5.02
C ASN A 11 -15.41 -14.90 -5.68
N LEU A 12 -14.32 -14.38 -6.27
CA LEU A 12 -14.25 -13.08 -6.90
C LEU A 12 -14.00 -13.16 -8.41
N ALA A 13 -14.34 -12.09 -9.12
CA ALA A 13 -13.92 -11.90 -10.50
C ALA A 13 -12.45 -11.43 -10.56
N ALA A 14 -11.81 -11.61 -11.71
CA ALA A 14 -10.47 -11.09 -11.96
C ALA A 14 -10.55 -9.63 -12.44
N TRP A 15 -10.68 -8.69 -11.53
CA TRP A 15 -10.82 -7.27 -11.84
C TRP A 15 -9.50 -6.55 -12.17
N HIS A 16 -8.36 -7.16 -11.90
CA HIS A 16 -7.06 -6.53 -12.13
C HIS A 16 -6.83 -6.01 -13.57
N PRO A 17 -7.31 -6.64 -14.66
CA PRO A 17 -7.21 -6.04 -15.99
C PRO A 17 -8.00 -4.73 -16.09
N LYS A 18 -9.21 -4.66 -15.51
CA LYS A 18 -10.00 -3.43 -15.48
C LYS A 18 -9.23 -2.29 -14.83
N TYR A 19 -8.60 -2.54 -13.69
CA TYR A 19 -7.77 -1.54 -12.99
C TYR A 19 -6.64 -1.03 -13.87
N ARG A 20 -5.94 -1.91 -14.57
CA ARG A 20 -4.87 -1.51 -15.49
C ARG A 20 -5.40 -0.67 -16.65
N HIS A 21 -6.57 -1.03 -17.22
CA HIS A 21 -7.19 -0.31 -18.33
C HIS A 21 -7.73 1.06 -17.93
N GLU A 22 -8.30 1.18 -16.74
CA GLU A 22 -8.82 2.43 -16.19
C GLU A 22 -7.71 3.34 -15.65
N TYR A 23 -6.51 2.79 -15.46
CA TYR A 23 -5.36 3.59 -15.07
C TYR A 23 -4.93 4.52 -16.21
N ASP A 24 -5.01 5.80 -15.95
CA ASP A 24 -4.49 6.84 -16.85
C ASP A 24 -3.45 7.67 -16.10
N SER A 25 -2.22 7.64 -16.60
CA SER A 25 -1.10 8.40 -16.03
C SER A 25 -1.29 9.91 -16.06
N VAL A 26 -2.21 10.40 -16.93
CA VAL A 26 -2.45 11.82 -17.17
C VAL A 26 -3.71 12.31 -16.46
N SER A 27 -4.73 11.46 -16.32
CA SER A 27 -6.00 11.82 -15.69
C SER A 27 -6.36 10.88 -14.56
N LEU A 28 -5.75 11.09 -13.45
CA LEU A 28 -6.30 10.64 -12.18
C LEU A 28 -7.62 11.41 -11.86
N ASP A 29 -8.20 12.05 -12.84
CA ASP A 29 -9.34 12.99 -12.77
C ASP A 29 -10.71 12.35 -12.97
N THR A 30 -10.90 11.07 -12.58
CA THR A 30 -12.27 10.57 -12.44
C THR A 30 -12.92 11.18 -11.19
N PRO A 31 -14.20 11.57 -11.25
CA PRO A 31 -14.88 12.23 -10.12
C PRO A 31 -14.86 11.45 -8.80
N SER A 32 -14.76 10.12 -8.87
CA SER A 32 -14.58 9.25 -7.71
C SER A 32 -13.17 9.31 -7.10
N ASN A 33 -12.15 9.75 -7.86
CA ASN A 33 -10.75 9.72 -7.46
C ASN A 33 -10.20 11.08 -7.02
N LYS A 34 -10.89 12.20 -7.30
CA LYS A 34 -10.38 13.54 -6.94
C LYS A 34 -10.07 13.72 -5.46
N SER A 35 -10.89 13.18 -4.58
CA SER A 35 -10.65 13.27 -3.13
C SER A 35 -9.50 12.37 -2.66
N GLN A 36 -9.29 11.25 -3.35
CA GLN A 36 -8.16 10.34 -3.09
C GLN A 36 -6.86 10.92 -3.62
N HIS A 37 -6.90 11.63 -4.75
CA HIS A 37 -5.76 12.30 -5.35
C HIS A 37 -5.13 13.38 -4.47
N ILE A 38 -5.97 14.27 -3.94
CA ILE A 38 -5.51 15.31 -3.01
C ILE A 38 -4.91 14.67 -1.75
N LYS A 39 -5.47 13.54 -1.31
CA LYS A 39 -4.91 12.78 -0.19
C LYS A 39 -3.57 12.14 -0.54
N LEU A 40 -3.45 11.55 -1.73
CA LEU A 40 -2.21 10.93 -2.20
C LEU A 40 -1.10 11.97 -2.33
N SER A 41 -1.35 13.16 -2.90
CA SER A 41 -0.34 14.21 -3.02
C SER A 41 0.21 14.68 -1.66
N ASN A 42 -0.67 14.84 -0.67
CA ASN A 42 -0.25 15.19 0.69
C ASN A 42 0.57 14.06 1.36
N LEU A 43 0.24 12.80 1.06
CA LEU A 43 0.96 11.64 1.57
C LEU A 43 2.30 11.44 0.86
N ASP A 44 2.41 11.83 -0.40
CA ASP A 44 3.66 11.86 -1.16
C ASP A 44 4.69 12.77 -0.48
N ASP A 45 4.28 13.97 -0.10
CA ASP A 45 5.17 14.92 0.58
C ASP A 45 5.61 14.36 1.93
N LEU A 46 4.71 13.71 2.65
CA LEU A 46 5.01 13.05 3.93
C LEU A 46 6.05 11.92 3.74
N CYS A 47 5.85 11.07 2.73
CA CYS A 47 6.75 9.96 2.44
C CYS A 47 8.11 10.43 1.89
N LYS A 48 8.13 11.46 1.04
CA LYS A 48 9.38 12.04 0.51
C LYS A 48 10.22 12.71 1.58
N ALA A 49 9.59 13.25 2.63
CA ALA A 49 10.27 13.85 3.76
C ALA A 49 10.80 12.83 4.77
N ALA A 50 10.32 11.57 4.73
CA ALA A 50 10.71 10.54 5.68
C ALA A 50 12.07 9.91 5.34
N GLN A 51 12.90 9.68 6.35
CA GLN A 51 14.12 8.88 6.20
C GLN A 51 13.81 7.38 6.21
N ASN A 52 12.76 6.98 6.91
CA ASN A 52 12.38 5.57 7.02
C ASN A 52 10.89 5.39 6.71
N ILE A 53 10.58 4.38 5.91
CA ILE A 53 9.23 3.92 5.64
C ILE A 53 9.12 2.46 6.10
N VAL A 54 8.27 2.23 7.09
CA VAL A 54 7.99 0.89 7.63
C VAL A 54 6.65 0.42 7.09
N SER A 55 6.67 -0.60 6.23
CA SER A 55 5.48 -1.22 5.67
C SER A 55 5.07 -2.46 6.48
N ILE A 56 3.86 -2.42 7.02
CA ILE A 56 3.26 -3.48 7.83
C ILE A 56 2.14 -4.12 7.02
N GLY A 57 2.26 -5.41 6.71
CA GLY A 57 1.27 -6.14 5.93
C GLY A 57 1.73 -7.56 5.63
N ILE A 58 0.81 -8.44 5.25
CA ILE A 58 1.09 -9.83 4.91
C ILE A 58 0.52 -10.23 3.55
N GLY A 59 1.04 -11.30 2.96
CA GLY A 59 0.56 -11.80 1.67
C GLY A 59 0.60 -10.74 0.58
N GLY A 60 -0.51 -10.51 -0.12
CA GLY A 60 -0.60 -9.52 -1.20
C GLY A 60 -0.27 -8.08 -0.79
N SER A 61 -0.45 -7.75 0.49
CA SER A 61 -0.07 -6.43 1.03
C SER A 61 1.44 -6.27 1.26
N PHE A 62 2.20 -7.34 1.12
CA PHE A 62 3.65 -7.36 1.28
C PHE A 62 4.38 -7.77 -0.01
N GLU A 63 4.04 -8.93 -0.57
CA GLU A 63 4.80 -9.54 -1.68
C GLU A 63 4.82 -8.66 -2.94
N GLY A 64 3.67 -8.08 -3.30
CA GLY A 64 3.57 -7.20 -4.47
C GLY A 64 4.38 -5.91 -4.31
N PRO A 65 4.16 -5.12 -3.27
CA PRO A 65 4.95 -3.92 -2.99
C PRO A 65 6.45 -4.19 -2.87
N LYS A 66 6.84 -5.28 -2.20
CA LYS A 66 8.25 -5.67 -2.08
C LYS A 66 8.87 -5.99 -3.44
N MET A 67 8.19 -6.81 -4.25
CA MET A 67 8.65 -7.18 -5.59
C MET A 67 8.86 -5.92 -6.46
N LEU A 68 7.93 -4.97 -6.43
CA LEU A 68 8.07 -3.72 -7.17
C LEU A 68 9.26 -2.90 -6.68
N LEU A 69 9.42 -2.76 -5.38
CA LEU A 69 10.56 -2.04 -4.81
C LEU A 69 11.90 -2.67 -5.18
N GLU A 70 11.99 -3.98 -5.16
CA GLU A 70 13.23 -4.71 -5.51
C GLU A 70 13.51 -4.69 -7.02
N SER A 71 12.46 -4.61 -7.86
CA SER A 71 12.60 -4.57 -9.32
C SER A 71 12.90 -3.17 -9.86
N ILE A 72 12.50 -2.15 -9.13
CA ILE A 72 12.78 -0.76 -9.45
C ILE A 72 14.07 -0.40 -8.73
N GLU A 73 15.17 -0.22 -9.46
CA GLU A 73 16.41 0.28 -8.87
C GLU A 73 16.12 1.59 -8.14
N LEU A 74 16.17 1.52 -6.82
CA LEU A 74 15.94 2.64 -5.94
C LEU A 74 17.15 3.59 -6.03
N GLY A 75 17.25 4.32 -7.13
CA GLY A 75 18.26 5.36 -7.32
C GLY A 75 18.03 6.59 -6.44
N ASN A 76 17.25 6.50 -5.37
CA ASN A 76 17.11 7.54 -4.37
C ASN A 76 17.51 6.95 -3.01
N GLU A 77 18.78 7.07 -2.73
CA GLU A 77 19.50 6.45 -1.62
C GLU A 77 19.10 6.98 -0.23
N ASN A 78 18.15 7.91 -0.16
CA ASN A 78 17.86 8.63 1.07
C ASN A 78 16.73 8.07 1.91
N THR A 79 15.90 7.13 1.39
CA THR A 79 14.79 6.55 2.13
C THR A 79 15.00 5.06 2.37
N ASN A 80 15.00 4.66 3.62
CA ASN A 80 15.14 3.27 4.03
C ASN A 80 13.76 2.61 4.10
N PHE A 81 13.55 1.54 3.32
CA PHE A 81 12.31 0.76 3.32
C PHE A 81 12.46 -0.50 4.16
N ILE A 82 11.53 -0.67 5.09
CA ILE A 82 11.51 -1.81 6.03
C ILE A 82 10.15 -2.48 5.95
N PHE A 83 10.13 -3.78 5.68
CA PHE A 83 8.92 -4.58 5.70
C PHE A 83 8.82 -5.39 7.00
N ILE A 84 7.63 -5.39 7.61
CA ILE A 84 7.29 -6.21 8.77
C ILE A 84 6.05 -7.03 8.39
N THR A 85 6.18 -8.36 8.41
CA THR A 85 5.22 -9.26 7.76
C THR A 85 4.54 -10.26 8.70
N GLY A 86 5.01 -10.36 9.91
CA GLY A 86 4.47 -11.31 10.88
C GLY A 86 3.86 -10.65 12.10
N SER A 87 3.42 -11.49 13.03
CA SER A 87 2.99 -11.07 14.38
C SER A 87 4.14 -11.05 15.39
N ASP A 88 5.35 -11.35 14.95
CA ASP A 88 6.52 -11.43 15.85
C ASP A 88 6.96 -10.01 16.25
N LEU A 89 6.70 -9.68 17.50
CA LEU A 89 7.12 -8.41 18.09
C LEU A 89 8.65 -8.26 18.14
N SER A 90 9.39 -9.36 18.17
CA SER A 90 10.85 -9.33 18.11
C SER A 90 11.34 -8.81 16.77
N GLU A 91 10.67 -9.18 15.67
CA GLU A 91 10.96 -8.63 14.33
C GLU A 91 10.80 -7.12 14.33
N PHE A 92 9.67 -6.62 14.88
CA PHE A 92 9.42 -5.19 14.99
C PHE A 92 10.54 -4.49 15.79
N ILE A 93 10.86 -4.98 16.98
CA ILE A 93 11.88 -4.40 17.86
C ILE A 93 13.24 -4.35 17.19
N ILE A 94 13.65 -5.45 16.55
CA ILE A 94 14.96 -5.54 15.88
C ILE A 94 15.05 -4.56 14.72
N LYS A 95 14.01 -4.51 13.87
CA LYS A 95 13.99 -3.68 12.67
C LYS A 95 13.86 -2.18 12.98
N THR A 96 13.20 -1.81 14.07
CA THR A 96 13.02 -0.40 14.47
C THR A 96 14.07 0.11 15.45
N LYS A 97 14.93 -0.76 16.00
CA LYS A 97 15.91 -0.43 17.05
C LYS A 97 16.77 0.80 16.77
N LYS A 98 17.12 1.03 15.50
CA LYS A 98 18.02 2.12 15.08
C LYS A 98 17.27 3.28 14.43
N LEU A 99 15.93 3.19 14.34
CA LEU A 99 15.14 4.22 13.70
C LEU A 99 14.78 5.32 14.70
N ASN A 100 14.62 6.52 14.16
CA ASN A 100 14.07 7.65 14.92
C ASN A 100 12.55 7.74 14.62
N PRO A 101 11.68 7.68 15.63
CA PRO A 101 10.22 7.82 15.43
C PRO A 101 9.84 9.07 14.64
N ASN A 102 10.55 10.17 14.83
CA ASN A 102 10.26 11.44 14.18
C ASN A 102 10.56 11.45 12.67
N ASP A 103 11.39 10.53 12.20
CA ASP A 103 11.79 10.42 10.79
C ASP A 103 11.22 9.16 10.12
N THR A 104 10.26 8.50 10.79
CA THR A 104 9.69 7.22 10.35
C THR A 104 8.19 7.36 10.05
N ILE A 105 7.78 6.92 8.87
CA ILE A 105 6.39 6.80 8.44
C ILE A 105 6.02 5.32 8.41
N PHE A 106 4.80 5.02 8.87
CA PHE A 106 4.24 3.66 8.86
C PHE A 106 3.14 3.53 7.81
N ILE A 107 3.26 2.51 6.97
CA ILE A 107 2.24 2.11 6.00
C ILE A 107 1.64 0.81 6.49
N VAL A 108 0.35 0.82 6.78
CA VAL A 108 -0.35 -0.36 7.29
C VAL A 108 -1.35 -0.83 6.26
N SER A 109 -1.02 -1.94 5.60
CA SER A 109 -1.79 -2.48 4.49
C SER A 109 -2.53 -3.74 4.90
N SER A 110 -3.86 -3.69 4.92
CA SER A 110 -4.72 -4.86 5.17
C SER A 110 -6.09 -4.65 4.55
N LYS A 111 -6.53 -5.57 3.70
CA LYS A 111 -7.83 -5.50 3.03
C LYS A 111 -8.97 -5.36 4.04
N SER A 112 -9.05 -6.24 5.03
CA SER A 112 -10.10 -6.23 6.06
C SER A 112 -9.85 -5.27 7.20
N PHE A 113 -8.59 -4.88 7.42
CA PHE A 113 -8.08 -4.19 8.60
C PHE A 113 -8.43 -4.91 9.93
N LYS A 114 -8.56 -6.26 9.84
CA LYS A 114 -8.86 -7.17 10.95
C LYS A 114 -7.84 -8.28 11.10
N THR A 115 -6.85 -8.35 10.20
CA THR A 115 -5.79 -9.37 10.25
C THR A 115 -5.03 -9.24 11.54
N GLU A 116 -5.11 -10.25 12.39
CA GLU A 116 -4.65 -10.20 13.78
C GLU A 116 -3.16 -9.85 13.87
N GLU A 117 -2.35 -10.44 13.01
CA GLU A 117 -0.91 -10.20 12.93
C GLU A 117 -0.62 -8.72 12.58
N THR A 118 -1.28 -8.19 11.56
CA THR A 118 -1.12 -6.79 11.15
C THR A 118 -1.54 -5.82 12.26
N ILE A 119 -2.65 -6.12 12.93
CA ILE A 119 -3.17 -5.27 14.01
C ILE A 119 -2.30 -5.32 15.26
N SER A 120 -1.71 -6.47 15.57
CA SER A 120 -0.77 -6.60 16.69
C SER A 120 0.44 -5.68 16.50
N ILE A 121 1.05 -5.72 15.30
CA ILE A 121 2.20 -4.85 14.97
C ILE A 121 1.79 -3.37 14.88
N LEU A 122 0.61 -3.07 14.33
CA LEU A 122 0.09 -1.69 14.32
C LEU A 122 0.03 -1.09 15.73
N LYS A 123 -0.52 -1.81 16.69
CA LYS A 123 -0.61 -1.35 18.09
C LYS A 123 0.78 -1.08 18.67
N GLN A 124 1.72 -1.98 18.42
CA GLN A 124 3.10 -1.82 18.85
C GLN A 124 3.76 -0.60 18.20
N ALA A 125 3.54 -0.42 16.89
CA ALA A 125 4.07 0.72 16.13
C ALA A 125 3.51 2.06 16.64
N ILE A 126 2.21 2.13 16.93
CA ILE A 126 1.58 3.32 17.52
C ILE A 126 2.21 3.65 18.87
N SER A 127 2.38 2.65 19.74
CA SER A 127 3.03 2.83 21.03
C SER A 127 4.49 3.30 20.91
N TRP A 128 5.21 2.78 19.90
CA TRP A 128 6.60 3.12 19.66
C TRP A 128 6.76 4.53 19.06
N SER A 129 5.90 4.90 18.11
CA SER A 129 5.96 6.21 17.43
C SER A 129 5.47 7.35 18.32
N GLY A 130 4.43 7.14 19.10
CA GLY A 130 3.74 8.18 19.88
C GLY A 130 2.92 9.17 19.02
N GLU A 131 3.03 9.14 17.67
CA GLU A 131 2.38 10.08 16.76
C GLU A 131 1.55 9.37 15.70
N ILE A 132 0.23 9.47 15.81
CA ILE A 132 -0.72 8.78 14.92
C ILE A 132 -0.73 9.36 13.49
N ASP A 133 -0.37 10.61 13.31
CA ASP A 133 -0.37 11.28 12.00
C ASP A 133 0.75 10.75 11.07
N ARG A 134 1.69 9.97 11.61
CA ARG A 134 2.74 9.26 10.86
C ARG A 134 2.28 7.92 10.29
N PHE A 135 1.01 7.58 10.44
CA PHE A 135 0.45 6.32 9.95
C PHE A 135 -0.43 6.55 8.73
N ILE A 136 -0.22 5.72 7.71
CA ILE A 136 -1.03 5.65 6.51
C ILE A 136 -1.65 4.25 6.45
N ALA A 137 -2.97 4.18 6.51
CA ALA A 137 -3.69 2.92 6.32
C ALA A 137 -4.06 2.72 4.86
N ILE A 138 -3.82 1.55 4.31
CA ILE A 138 -4.31 1.14 3.00
C ILE A 138 -5.27 -0.03 3.20
N THR A 139 -6.55 0.18 2.94
CA THR A 139 -7.59 -0.80 3.31
C THR A 139 -8.83 -0.68 2.45
N ALA A 140 -9.56 -1.79 2.31
CA ALA A 140 -10.91 -1.80 1.77
C ALA A 140 -11.98 -1.59 2.87
N ASN A 141 -11.55 -1.46 4.14
CA ASN A 141 -12.46 -1.30 5.29
C ASN A 141 -12.03 -0.10 6.16
N LYS A 142 -12.39 1.07 5.69
CA LYS A 142 -12.06 2.35 6.34
C LYS A 142 -12.56 2.45 7.79
N ASP A 143 -13.74 1.91 8.06
CA ASP A 143 -14.33 2.03 9.39
C ASP A 143 -13.56 1.21 10.44
N GLU A 144 -12.96 0.10 10.05
CA GLU A 144 -12.05 -0.65 10.93
C GLU A 144 -10.75 0.15 11.18
N ALA A 145 -10.20 0.79 10.16
CA ALA A 145 -8.99 1.61 10.33
C ALA A 145 -9.22 2.83 11.25
N LYS A 146 -10.39 3.46 11.16
CA LYS A 146 -10.77 4.58 12.03
C LYS A 146 -10.83 4.21 13.52
N LYS A 147 -11.09 2.95 13.87
CA LYS A 147 -11.08 2.50 15.27
C LYS A 147 -9.73 2.66 15.97
N TYR A 148 -8.67 2.78 15.19
CA TYR A 148 -7.30 3.04 15.66
C TYR A 148 -6.91 4.51 15.57
N ASN A 149 -7.89 5.42 15.38
CA ASN A 149 -7.71 6.87 15.20
C ASN A 149 -6.86 7.25 13.99
N LEU A 150 -6.70 6.35 12.99
CA LEU A 150 -5.97 6.65 11.78
C LEU A 150 -6.74 7.67 10.93
N LYS A 151 -6.05 8.73 10.51
CA LYS A 151 -6.62 9.82 9.71
C LYS A 151 -6.27 9.70 8.22
N ASN A 152 -5.04 9.25 7.94
CA ASN A 152 -4.53 9.07 6.60
C ASN A 152 -4.96 7.68 6.10
N ILE A 153 -6.07 7.59 5.41
CA ILE A 153 -6.62 6.33 4.93
C ILE A 153 -6.78 6.39 3.42
N ILE A 154 -6.14 5.47 2.73
CA ILE A 154 -6.30 5.18 1.30
C ILE A 154 -7.23 3.98 1.18
N GLU A 155 -8.33 4.16 0.47
CA GLU A 155 -9.29 3.09 0.24
C GLU A 155 -9.01 2.40 -1.09
N PHE A 156 -9.10 1.09 -1.14
CA PHE A 156 -9.12 0.32 -2.38
C PHE A 156 -10.32 -0.63 -2.42
N ASP A 157 -10.63 -1.13 -3.63
CA ASP A 157 -11.83 -1.91 -3.86
C ASP A 157 -11.78 -3.28 -3.18
N GLN A 158 -12.85 -3.65 -2.48
CA GLN A 158 -13.01 -4.96 -1.83
C GLN A 158 -13.01 -6.13 -2.81
N GLU A 159 -13.37 -5.89 -4.07
CA GLU A 159 -13.40 -6.93 -5.10
C GLU A 159 -12.02 -7.31 -5.62
N ILE A 160 -10.97 -6.55 -5.28
CA ILE A 160 -9.60 -6.93 -5.64
C ILE A 160 -9.16 -8.13 -4.80
N GLY A 161 -8.81 -9.23 -5.47
CA GLY A 161 -8.19 -10.38 -4.82
C GLY A 161 -6.80 -10.07 -4.30
N GLY A 162 -6.42 -10.60 -3.12
CA GLY A 162 -5.14 -10.29 -2.46
C GLY A 162 -3.93 -10.47 -3.36
N ARG A 163 -3.86 -11.56 -4.15
CA ARG A 163 -2.75 -11.84 -5.07
C ARG A 163 -2.66 -10.91 -6.28
N TYR A 164 -3.71 -10.15 -6.55
CA TYR A 164 -3.77 -9.18 -7.65
C TYR A 164 -3.70 -7.73 -7.16
N SER A 165 -3.56 -7.52 -5.86
CA SER A 165 -3.58 -6.20 -5.24
C SER A 165 -2.39 -5.32 -5.62
N ILE A 166 -1.33 -5.91 -6.18
CA ILE A 166 -0.19 -5.16 -6.73
C ILE A 166 -0.61 -4.09 -7.74
N TRP A 167 -1.73 -4.29 -8.46
CA TRP A 167 -2.28 -3.36 -9.43
C TRP A 167 -3.17 -2.26 -8.82
N SER A 168 -3.29 -2.24 -7.50
CA SER A 168 -4.17 -1.33 -6.75
C SER A 168 -3.39 -0.35 -5.89
N GLU A 169 -4.12 0.42 -5.09
CA GLU A 169 -3.60 1.37 -4.11
C GLU A 169 -2.67 0.73 -3.07
N ILE A 170 -2.64 -0.60 -2.96
CA ILE A 170 -1.63 -1.32 -2.14
C ILE A 170 -0.21 -0.95 -2.56
N SER A 171 -0.01 -0.68 -3.85
CA SER A 171 1.27 -0.21 -4.39
C SER A 171 1.37 1.31 -4.51
N ALA A 172 0.36 2.05 -4.05
CA ALA A 172 0.22 3.50 -4.24
C ALA A 172 1.42 4.30 -3.73
N LEU A 173 2.08 3.85 -2.67
CA LEU A 173 3.23 4.55 -2.11
C LEU A 173 4.52 4.34 -2.91
N ILE A 174 4.64 3.19 -3.57
CA ILE A 174 5.71 2.97 -4.55
C ILE A 174 5.49 3.87 -5.75
N PHE A 175 4.22 4.03 -6.13
CA PHE A 175 3.74 4.96 -7.10
C PHE A 175 4.25 6.38 -6.88
N SER A 176 4.04 6.90 -5.70
CA SER A 176 4.33 8.28 -5.40
C SER A 176 5.82 8.57 -5.40
N LEU A 177 6.63 7.61 -4.98
CA LEU A 177 8.08 7.74 -4.91
C LEU A 177 8.77 7.48 -6.26
N LYS A 178 8.17 6.69 -7.15
CA LYS A 178 8.73 6.23 -8.42
C LYS A 178 7.66 6.18 -9.51
N LYS A 179 7.00 7.31 -9.75
CA LYS A 179 5.86 7.40 -10.65
C LYS A 179 6.15 6.88 -12.05
N GLU A 180 7.25 7.28 -12.66
CA GLU A 180 7.60 6.88 -14.03
C GLU A 180 7.76 5.36 -14.17
N GLN A 181 8.41 4.71 -13.20
CA GLN A 181 8.61 3.27 -13.22
C GLN A 181 7.30 2.53 -12.98
N PHE A 182 6.45 3.07 -12.12
CA PHE A 182 5.12 2.49 -11.93
C PHE A 182 4.24 2.66 -13.17
N ASP A 183 4.27 3.81 -13.83
CA ASP A 183 3.57 4.04 -15.10
C ASP A 183 4.04 3.02 -16.16
N ALA A 184 5.34 2.75 -16.24
CA ALA A 184 5.89 1.72 -17.12
C ALA A 184 5.40 0.31 -16.76
N PHE A 185 5.33 -0.03 -15.47
CA PHE A 185 4.79 -1.29 -14.99
C PHE A 185 3.31 -1.45 -15.37
N MET A 186 2.50 -0.41 -15.18
CA MET A 186 1.09 -0.42 -15.55
C MET A 186 0.89 -0.53 -17.07
N ALA A 187 1.71 0.18 -17.85
CA ALA A 187 1.69 0.11 -19.32
C ALA A 187 2.04 -1.29 -19.83
N GLY A 188 3.07 -1.92 -19.26
CA GLY A 188 3.44 -3.29 -19.59
C GLY A 188 2.34 -4.29 -19.28
N GLY A 189 1.66 -4.13 -18.13
CA GLY A 189 0.51 -4.95 -17.80
C GLY A 189 -0.68 -4.76 -18.74
N LYS A 190 -0.95 -3.52 -19.19
CA LYS A 190 -1.97 -3.23 -20.21
C LYS A 190 -1.64 -3.93 -21.53
N GLN A 191 -0.39 -3.87 -21.96
CA GLN A 191 0.04 -4.53 -23.21
C GLN A 191 -0.18 -6.04 -23.13
N ALA A 192 0.20 -6.66 -22.03
CA ALA A 192 0.02 -8.11 -21.83
C ALA A 192 -1.47 -8.55 -21.78
N ASP A 193 -2.42 -7.64 -21.56
CA ASP A 193 -3.84 -7.97 -21.62
C ASP A 193 -4.39 -8.08 -23.05
N PHE A 194 -3.64 -7.59 -24.05
CA PHE A 194 -4.02 -7.63 -25.47
C PHE A 194 -3.31 -8.76 -26.24
N ASP A 195 -2.19 -9.26 -25.73
CA ASP A 195 -1.43 -10.36 -26.32
C ASP A 195 -2.02 -11.74 -25.94
#